data_85095d94a99bf95e3d5fc4b511458041
#
_entry.id   85095d94a99bf95e3d5fc4b511458041
#
_cell.length_a   1.000
_cell.length_b   1.000
_cell.length_c   1.000
_cell.angle_alpha   90.00
_cell.angle_beta   90.00
_cell.angle_gamma   90.00
#
_symmetry.space_group_name_H-M   'P 1'
#
loop_
_entity.id
_entity.type
_entity.pdbx_description
1 polymer ?
#
loop_
_entity_poly.entity_id
_entity_poly.type
_entity_poly.pdbx_seq_one_letter_code
_entity_poly.pdbx_strand_id
1 'polypeptide(L)'
;FRFAHVQNLNSVDDLDDTGPCVVMAAPGMLQSGVSRRLFDKWASSERNGVVIAGYSVEGTLAKQILSEPDEVRTMDGRVQARRCTVVSVSFSAHVDFFQNFSFVEATRPDNIVLVHGEKNEMDRLKGKLVQETNKWPSDRRPTVSSPENGQLVKMKFQRDRRAACRSHAYLRRDAN
;
A
#
# COMPACT_ATOMS: atom_id res chain seq x y z
N PHE A 1 -9.64 20.31 -7.84
CA PHE A 1 -9.79 19.65 -9.14
C PHE A 1 -11.26 19.63 -9.51
N ARG A 2 -11.63 20.12 -10.70
CA ARG A 2 -12.96 19.96 -11.28
C ARG A 2 -12.85 18.90 -12.37
N PHE A 3 -13.55 17.79 -12.21
CA PHE A 3 -13.66 16.74 -13.21
C PHE A 3 -14.90 17.01 -14.05
N ALA A 4 -14.74 17.14 -15.37
CA ALA A 4 -15.85 17.46 -16.26
C ALA A 4 -16.82 16.27 -16.46
N HIS A 5 -16.34 15.04 -16.24
CA HIS A 5 -17.07 13.80 -16.54
C HIS A 5 -17.22 12.86 -15.35
N VAL A 6 -16.93 13.34 -14.13
CA VAL A 6 -17.07 12.57 -12.89
C VAL A 6 -18.12 13.22 -12.01
N GLN A 7 -19.09 12.43 -11.58
CA GLN A 7 -20.18 12.86 -10.69
C GLN A 7 -20.12 12.05 -9.40
N ASN A 8 -20.46 12.67 -8.28
CA ASN A 8 -20.66 11.98 -7.02
C ASN A 8 -22.06 11.37 -6.98
N LEU A 9 -22.13 10.10 -6.59
CA LEU A 9 -23.38 9.43 -6.28
C LEU A 9 -23.57 9.36 -4.76
N ASN A 10 -24.77 9.70 -4.30
CA ASN A 10 -25.11 9.61 -2.88
C ASN A 10 -25.55 8.19 -2.48
N SER A 11 -26.13 7.44 -3.44
CA SER A 11 -26.57 6.06 -3.26
C SER A 11 -26.28 5.23 -4.50
N VAL A 12 -26.10 3.93 -4.31
CA VAL A 12 -26.07 2.95 -5.42
C VAL A 12 -27.39 2.91 -6.18
N ASP A 13 -28.48 3.23 -5.50
CA ASP A 13 -29.82 3.20 -6.07
C ASP A 13 -30.07 4.38 -7.05
N ASP A 14 -29.25 5.45 -6.94
CA ASP A 14 -29.29 6.60 -7.86
C ASP A 14 -28.47 6.34 -9.15
N LEU A 15 -27.82 5.19 -9.25
CA LEU A 15 -26.97 4.87 -10.40
C LEU A 15 -27.82 4.47 -11.60
N ASP A 16 -27.73 5.28 -12.66
CA ASP A 16 -28.22 4.89 -13.98
C ASP A 16 -27.18 3.95 -14.65
N ASP A 17 -27.51 2.68 -14.71
CA ASP A 17 -26.69 1.64 -15.35
C ASP A 17 -27.27 1.14 -16.69
N THR A 18 -28.16 1.93 -17.32
CA THR A 18 -28.72 1.60 -18.63
C THR A 18 -27.71 1.74 -19.76
N GLY A 19 -26.65 2.54 -19.56
CA GLY A 19 -25.55 2.75 -20.50
C GLY A 19 -24.19 2.34 -19.93
N PRO A 20 -23.12 2.42 -20.73
CA PRO A 20 -21.77 2.17 -20.27
C PRO A 20 -21.35 3.22 -19.22
N CYS A 21 -20.91 2.75 -18.07
CA CYS A 21 -20.45 3.60 -16.98
C CYS A 21 -19.22 3.00 -16.28
N VAL A 22 -18.44 3.86 -15.62
CA VAL A 22 -17.34 3.46 -14.76
C VAL A 22 -17.61 4.02 -13.36
N VAL A 23 -17.61 3.16 -12.35
CA VAL A 23 -17.85 3.56 -10.97
C VAL A 23 -16.59 3.32 -10.14
N MET A 24 -16.10 4.36 -9.49
CA MET A 24 -15.07 4.25 -8.45
C MET A 24 -15.74 4.13 -7.09
N ALA A 25 -15.60 2.99 -6.45
CA ALA A 25 -16.28 2.68 -5.20
C ALA A 25 -15.34 2.11 -4.13
N ALA A 26 -15.65 2.40 -2.87
CA ALA A 26 -14.98 1.86 -1.70
C ALA A 26 -15.92 0.93 -0.91
N PRO A 27 -15.34 0.03 -0.09
CA PRO A 27 -13.92 -0.31 0.08
C PRO A 27 -13.36 -1.16 -1.06
N GLY A 28 -12.07 -1.01 -1.34
CA GLY A 28 -11.40 -1.75 -2.43
C GLY A 28 -11.35 -3.26 -2.25
N MET A 29 -11.47 -3.74 -1.00
CA MET A 29 -11.46 -5.18 -0.68
C MET A 29 -12.79 -5.90 -0.92
N LEU A 30 -13.83 -5.20 -1.36
CA LEU A 30 -15.16 -5.74 -1.65
C LEU A 30 -15.82 -6.49 -0.45
N GLN A 31 -15.50 -6.10 0.79
CA GLN A 31 -16.03 -6.78 1.97
C GLN A 31 -17.43 -6.31 2.35
N SER A 32 -17.72 -5.04 2.09
CA SER A 32 -18.98 -4.39 2.45
C SER A 32 -19.18 -3.11 1.63
N GLY A 33 -20.25 -2.38 1.89
CA GLY A 33 -20.49 -1.05 1.36
C GLY A 33 -20.83 -1.00 -0.12
N VAL A 34 -20.56 0.15 -0.74
CA VAL A 34 -20.97 0.48 -2.11
C VAL A 34 -20.32 -0.46 -3.14
N SER A 35 -19.01 -0.65 -3.05
CA SER A 35 -18.27 -1.51 -3.98
C SER A 35 -18.78 -2.95 -3.97
N ARG A 36 -19.11 -3.47 -2.78
CA ARG A 36 -19.66 -4.83 -2.64
C ARG A 36 -21.05 -4.94 -3.23
N ARG A 37 -21.95 -3.98 -2.98
CA ARG A 37 -23.30 -3.96 -3.54
C ARG A 37 -23.27 -3.90 -5.08
N LEU A 38 -22.38 -3.11 -5.64
CA LEU A 38 -22.19 -3.02 -7.09
C LEU A 38 -21.64 -4.32 -7.67
N PHE A 39 -20.66 -4.92 -7.00
CA PHE A 39 -20.11 -6.20 -7.40
C PHE A 39 -21.21 -7.28 -7.42
N ASP A 40 -21.99 -7.41 -6.34
CA ASP A 40 -23.08 -8.39 -6.26
C ASP A 40 -24.14 -8.16 -7.37
N LYS A 41 -24.40 -6.90 -7.73
CA LYS A 41 -25.34 -6.55 -8.82
C LYS A 41 -24.80 -6.93 -10.20
N TRP A 42 -23.50 -6.77 -10.43
CA TRP A 42 -22.92 -6.82 -11.77
C TRP A 42 -22.08 -8.05 -12.07
N ALA A 43 -21.74 -8.86 -11.07
CA ALA A 43 -20.83 -10.00 -11.23
C ALA A 43 -21.32 -11.06 -12.20
N SER A 44 -22.62 -11.22 -12.37
CA SER A 44 -23.23 -12.27 -13.20
C SER A 44 -23.26 -11.94 -14.69
N SER A 45 -22.85 -10.75 -15.11
CA SER A 45 -22.87 -10.33 -16.51
C SER A 45 -21.47 -10.26 -17.12
N GLU A 46 -21.28 -10.87 -18.28
CA GLU A 46 -20.04 -10.82 -19.07
C GLU A 46 -19.73 -9.42 -19.64
N ARG A 47 -20.72 -8.53 -19.66
CA ARG A 47 -20.54 -7.14 -20.11
C ARG A 47 -19.83 -6.27 -19.09
N ASN A 48 -19.73 -6.73 -17.87
CA ASN A 48 -19.17 -5.98 -16.75
C ASN A 48 -17.73 -6.40 -16.47
N GLY A 49 -16.97 -5.49 -15.87
CA GLY A 49 -15.62 -5.74 -15.42
C GLY A 49 -15.37 -5.11 -14.07
N VAL A 50 -14.50 -5.74 -13.31
CA VAL A 50 -14.01 -5.23 -12.02
C VAL A 50 -12.50 -5.02 -12.12
N VAL A 51 -12.07 -3.81 -11.80
CA VAL A 51 -10.64 -3.48 -11.68
C VAL A 51 -10.31 -3.38 -10.20
N ILE A 52 -9.48 -4.29 -9.73
CA ILE A 52 -8.90 -4.25 -8.38
C ILE A 52 -7.64 -3.40 -8.45
N ALA A 53 -7.72 -2.20 -7.90
CA ALA A 53 -6.61 -1.26 -7.86
C ALA A 53 -5.81 -1.44 -6.56
N GLY A 54 -4.57 -1.86 -6.68
CA GLY A 54 -3.67 -2.03 -5.55
C GLY A 54 -3.62 -3.44 -4.95
N TYR A 55 -3.18 -3.51 -3.72
CA TYR A 55 -2.99 -4.78 -3.00
C TYR A 55 -4.30 -5.35 -2.48
N SER A 56 -4.46 -6.66 -2.60
CA SER A 56 -5.61 -7.40 -2.05
C SER A 56 -5.18 -8.29 -0.89
N VAL A 57 -5.82 -8.09 0.26
CA VAL A 57 -5.51 -8.83 1.50
C VAL A 57 -6.10 -10.24 1.44
N GLU A 58 -5.35 -11.23 1.93
CA GLU A 58 -5.83 -12.61 2.06
C GLU A 58 -7.11 -12.68 2.89
N GLY A 59 -8.03 -13.58 2.49
CA GLY A 59 -9.34 -13.72 3.13
C GLY A 59 -10.38 -12.69 2.70
N THR A 60 -10.07 -11.77 1.79
CA THR A 60 -11.03 -10.81 1.24
C THR A 60 -11.64 -11.29 -0.06
N LEU A 61 -12.85 -10.79 -0.39
CA LEU A 61 -13.47 -11.11 -1.68
C LEU A 61 -12.63 -10.59 -2.85
N ALA A 62 -12.03 -9.41 -2.74
CA ALA A 62 -11.13 -8.88 -3.76
C ALA A 62 -9.99 -9.87 -4.08
N LYS A 63 -9.40 -10.50 -3.06
CA LYS A 63 -8.37 -11.52 -3.25
C LYS A 63 -8.94 -12.80 -3.86
N GLN A 64 -10.10 -13.24 -3.39
CA GLN A 64 -10.77 -14.44 -3.89
C GLN A 64 -11.08 -14.32 -5.39
N ILE A 65 -11.63 -13.20 -5.85
CA ILE A 65 -12.03 -13.05 -7.26
C ILE A 65 -10.85 -12.94 -8.23
N LEU A 66 -9.65 -12.65 -7.74
CA LEU A 66 -8.42 -12.68 -8.56
C LEU A 66 -8.04 -14.09 -9.03
N SER A 67 -8.53 -15.14 -8.36
CA SER A 67 -8.42 -16.53 -8.86
C SER A 67 -9.51 -16.89 -9.87
N GLU A 68 -10.34 -15.93 -10.25
CA GLU A 68 -11.42 -16.06 -11.22
C GLU A 68 -12.38 -17.24 -10.98
N PRO A 69 -12.94 -17.40 -9.76
CA PRO A 69 -13.86 -18.49 -9.48
C PRO A 69 -15.13 -18.37 -10.31
N ASP A 70 -15.74 -19.49 -10.70
CA ASP A 70 -16.99 -19.51 -11.48
C ASP A 70 -18.17 -18.96 -10.68
N GLU A 71 -18.11 -19.11 -9.35
CA GLU A 71 -19.18 -18.71 -8.45
C GLU A 71 -18.64 -17.86 -7.29
N VAL A 72 -19.46 -16.94 -6.84
CA VAL A 72 -19.18 -16.11 -5.67
C VAL A 72 -20.39 -16.02 -4.76
N ARG A 73 -20.15 -15.83 -3.46
CA ARG A 73 -21.21 -15.65 -2.47
C ARG A 73 -21.55 -14.18 -2.33
N THR A 74 -22.81 -13.83 -2.47
CA THR A 74 -23.33 -12.46 -2.27
C THR A 74 -23.39 -12.09 -0.78
N MET A 75 -23.63 -10.81 -0.47
CA MET A 75 -23.76 -10.32 0.92
C MET A 75 -24.93 -10.98 1.67
N ASP A 76 -26.02 -11.32 0.98
CA ASP A 76 -27.17 -12.01 1.54
C ASP A 76 -26.99 -13.55 1.61
N GLY A 77 -25.80 -14.06 1.30
CA GLY A 77 -25.42 -15.46 1.43
C GLY A 77 -25.78 -16.35 0.23
N ARG A 78 -26.43 -15.82 -0.79
CA ARG A 78 -26.71 -16.57 -2.03
C ARG A 78 -25.44 -16.82 -2.82
N VAL A 79 -25.41 -17.91 -3.55
CA VAL A 79 -24.36 -18.20 -4.54
C VAL A 79 -24.82 -17.72 -5.90
N GLN A 80 -23.97 -16.99 -6.61
CA GLN A 80 -24.23 -16.54 -7.97
C GLN A 80 -23.02 -16.80 -8.87
N ALA A 81 -23.29 -17.02 -10.15
CA ALA A 81 -22.23 -17.13 -11.15
C ALA A 81 -21.46 -15.80 -11.27
N ARG A 82 -20.14 -15.88 -11.30
CA ARG A 82 -19.29 -14.77 -11.69
C ARG A 82 -18.95 -14.89 -13.17
N ARG A 83 -19.42 -13.96 -13.97
CA ARG A 83 -19.15 -13.90 -15.41
C ARG A 83 -18.38 -12.64 -15.80
N CYS A 84 -18.36 -11.64 -14.92
CA CYS A 84 -17.64 -10.39 -15.16
C CYS A 84 -16.12 -10.64 -15.28
N THR A 85 -15.45 -9.82 -16.10
CA THR A 85 -13.99 -9.81 -16.19
C THR A 85 -13.40 -9.25 -14.91
N VAL A 86 -12.30 -9.83 -14.41
CA VAL A 86 -11.55 -9.33 -13.26
C VAL A 86 -10.15 -8.96 -13.70
N VAL A 87 -9.74 -7.73 -13.41
CA VAL A 87 -8.39 -7.23 -13.73
C VAL A 87 -7.74 -6.70 -12.47
N SER A 88 -6.52 -7.12 -12.20
CA SER A 88 -5.70 -6.53 -11.15
C SER A 88 -4.72 -5.54 -11.74
N VAL A 89 -4.72 -4.33 -11.20
CA VAL A 89 -3.78 -3.28 -11.59
C VAL A 89 -3.00 -2.87 -10.35
N SER A 90 -1.69 -3.03 -10.39
CA SER A 90 -0.83 -2.54 -9.30
C SER A 90 -0.76 -1.02 -9.36
N PHE A 91 -1.76 -0.38 -8.78
CA PHE A 91 -1.82 1.07 -8.63
C PHE A 91 -1.54 1.40 -7.16
N SER A 92 -0.27 1.51 -6.85
CA SER A 92 0.20 1.74 -5.48
C SER A 92 1.00 3.03 -5.40
N ALA A 93 0.81 3.79 -4.32
CA ALA A 93 1.69 4.90 -3.95
C ALA A 93 2.97 4.41 -3.25
N HIS A 94 3.16 3.10 -3.13
CA HIS A 94 4.35 2.51 -2.52
C HIS A 94 5.52 2.57 -3.50
N VAL A 95 6.67 2.89 -2.98
CA VAL A 95 7.92 2.95 -3.74
C VAL A 95 8.50 1.55 -3.95
N ASP A 96 9.26 1.38 -5.03
CA ASP A 96 9.99 0.15 -5.29
C ASP A 96 11.27 0.05 -4.43
N PHE A 97 12.01 -1.07 -4.60
CA PHE A 97 13.26 -1.29 -3.86
C PHE A 97 14.31 -0.21 -4.17
N PHE A 98 14.43 0.21 -5.41
CA PHE A 98 15.47 1.18 -5.82
C PHE A 98 15.20 2.56 -5.20
N GLN A 99 13.96 2.97 -5.19
CA GLN A 99 13.54 4.22 -4.56
C GLN A 99 13.73 4.17 -3.04
N ASN A 100 13.34 3.05 -2.39
CA ASN A 100 13.60 2.83 -0.97
C ASN A 100 15.10 2.87 -0.65
N PHE A 101 15.91 2.18 -1.45
CA PHE A 101 17.34 2.13 -1.21
C PHE A 101 18.01 3.48 -1.46
N SER A 102 17.61 4.22 -2.49
CA SER A 102 18.10 5.60 -2.72
C SER A 102 17.83 6.51 -1.53
N PHE A 103 16.65 6.37 -0.90
CA PHE A 103 16.35 7.11 0.32
C PHE A 103 17.25 6.71 1.50
N VAL A 104 17.49 5.41 1.67
CA VAL A 104 18.41 4.90 2.69
C VAL A 104 19.84 5.39 2.44
N GLU A 105 20.30 5.42 1.19
CA GLU A 105 21.61 5.95 0.83
C GLU A 105 21.74 7.45 1.11
N ALA A 106 20.70 8.21 0.82
CA ALA A 106 20.69 9.66 1.04
C ALA A 106 20.66 10.02 2.54
N THR A 107 19.92 9.25 3.34
CA THR A 107 19.72 9.54 4.77
C THR A 107 20.77 8.90 5.67
N ARG A 108 21.42 7.83 5.24
CA ARG A 108 22.43 7.08 6.02
C ARG A 108 22.02 6.82 7.47
N PRO A 109 20.87 6.20 7.73
CA PRO A 109 20.36 5.99 9.09
C PRO A 109 21.18 4.93 9.83
N ASP A 110 21.32 5.08 11.15
CA ASP A 110 21.94 4.05 12.01
C ASP A 110 21.01 2.84 12.22
N ASN A 111 19.70 3.07 12.18
CA ASN A 111 18.69 2.04 12.42
C ASN A 111 17.59 2.12 11.35
N ILE A 112 17.21 0.97 10.82
CA ILE A 112 16.08 0.80 9.89
C ILE A 112 15.09 -0.19 10.52
N VAL A 113 13.84 0.23 10.68
CA VAL A 113 12.76 -0.64 11.18
C VAL A 113 11.72 -0.80 10.08
N LEU A 114 11.52 -2.02 9.62
CA LEU A 114 10.51 -2.35 8.62
C LEU A 114 9.19 -2.66 9.32
N VAL A 115 8.12 -2.01 8.88
CA VAL A 115 6.78 -2.15 9.45
C VAL A 115 5.73 -2.18 8.35
N HIS A 116 4.50 -2.58 8.68
CA HIS A 116 3.33 -2.52 7.80
C HIS A 116 3.47 -3.36 6.52
N GLY A 117 4.09 -4.52 6.62
CA GLY A 117 4.22 -5.48 5.52
C GLY A 117 4.00 -6.91 5.99
N GLU A 118 3.77 -7.81 5.06
CA GLU A 118 3.79 -9.23 5.35
C GLU A 118 5.19 -9.68 5.74
N LYS A 119 5.28 -10.61 6.69
CA LYS A 119 6.56 -11.05 7.26
C LYS A 119 7.57 -11.47 6.18
N ASN A 120 7.13 -12.30 5.24
CA ASN A 120 8.01 -12.81 4.19
C ASN A 120 8.55 -11.68 3.28
N GLU A 121 7.72 -10.69 2.95
CA GLU A 121 8.12 -9.56 2.12
C GLU A 121 9.03 -8.60 2.89
N MET A 122 8.74 -8.37 4.17
CA MET A 122 9.62 -7.58 5.04
C MET A 122 11.00 -8.26 5.21
N ASP A 123 11.04 -9.58 5.37
CA ASP A 123 12.30 -10.33 5.52
C ASP A 123 13.09 -10.34 4.20
N ARG A 124 12.43 -10.41 3.03
CA ARG A 124 13.08 -10.23 1.72
C ARG A 124 13.69 -8.84 1.57
N LEU A 125 12.92 -7.79 1.91
CA LEU A 125 13.41 -6.41 1.88
C LEU A 125 14.58 -6.21 2.83
N LYS A 126 14.48 -6.73 4.07
CA LYS A 126 15.55 -6.73 5.06
C LYS A 126 16.83 -7.37 4.51
N GLY A 127 16.71 -8.57 3.93
CA GLY A 127 17.84 -9.27 3.32
C GLY A 127 18.53 -8.46 2.25
N LYS A 128 17.75 -7.82 1.37
CA LYS A 128 18.28 -6.94 0.31
C LYS A 128 18.95 -5.69 0.88
N LEU A 129 18.34 -5.02 1.85
CA LEU A 129 18.93 -3.84 2.50
C LEU A 129 20.25 -4.19 3.18
N VAL A 130 20.30 -5.30 3.92
CA VAL A 130 21.53 -5.77 4.58
C VAL A 130 22.61 -6.09 3.54
N GLN A 131 22.25 -6.76 2.44
CA GLN A 131 23.20 -7.08 1.35
C GLN A 131 23.82 -5.82 0.77
N GLU A 132 23.02 -4.80 0.45
CA GLU A 132 23.52 -3.55 -0.12
C GLU A 132 24.31 -2.71 0.89
N THR A 133 23.82 -2.60 2.12
CA THR A 133 24.50 -1.81 3.16
C THR A 133 25.76 -2.49 3.70
N ASN A 134 25.92 -3.80 3.53
CA ASN A 134 27.19 -4.49 3.84
C ASN A 134 28.36 -4.03 2.95
N LYS A 135 28.10 -3.41 1.81
CA LYS A 135 29.12 -2.79 0.96
C LYS A 135 29.65 -1.47 1.56
N TRP A 136 28.97 -0.93 2.58
CA TRP A 136 29.39 0.30 3.28
C TRP A 136 30.47 0.00 4.31
N PRO A 137 31.26 1.02 4.73
CA PRO A 137 32.18 0.90 5.85
C PRO A 137 31.48 0.38 7.11
N SER A 138 32.16 -0.44 7.89
CA SER A 138 31.56 -1.17 9.03
C SER A 138 30.92 -0.24 10.09
N ASP A 139 31.49 0.94 10.27
CA ASP A 139 31.01 2.00 11.19
C ASP A 139 29.78 2.77 10.64
N ARG A 140 29.39 2.53 9.40
CA ARG A 140 28.27 3.19 8.69
C ARG A 140 27.14 2.24 8.34
N ARG A 141 27.20 0.98 8.77
CA ARG A 141 26.19 -0.02 8.47
C ARG A 141 24.98 0.11 9.39
N PRO A 142 23.78 0.25 8.86
CA PRO A 142 22.59 0.31 9.70
C PRO A 142 22.25 -1.04 10.33
N THR A 143 21.63 -0.99 11.49
CA THR A 143 20.93 -2.15 12.03
C THR A 143 19.53 -2.23 11.37
N VAL A 144 19.25 -3.31 10.65
CA VAL A 144 17.95 -3.51 9.99
C VAL A 144 17.11 -4.53 10.75
N SER A 145 15.91 -4.15 11.18
CA SER A 145 15.00 -5.02 11.95
C SER A 145 13.61 -5.07 11.28
N SER A 146 12.96 -6.23 11.40
CA SER A 146 11.58 -6.48 10.95
C SER A 146 10.79 -7.08 12.11
N PRO A 147 10.40 -6.27 13.13
CA PRO A 147 9.74 -6.78 14.32
C PRO A 147 8.31 -7.25 14.04
N GLU A 148 7.86 -8.20 14.82
CA GLU A 148 6.46 -8.60 14.88
C GLU A 148 5.63 -7.58 15.68
N ASN A 149 4.31 -7.64 15.53
CA ASN A 149 3.42 -6.77 16.29
C ASN A 149 3.60 -7.00 17.80
N GLY A 150 3.83 -5.91 18.54
CA GLY A 150 4.09 -5.96 19.98
C GLY A 150 5.54 -6.29 20.36
N GLN A 151 6.42 -6.59 19.42
CA GLN A 151 7.82 -6.87 19.70
C GLN A 151 8.59 -5.59 20.05
N LEU A 152 9.34 -5.60 21.14
CA LEU A 152 10.17 -4.48 21.58
C LEU A 152 11.46 -4.39 20.76
N VAL A 153 11.69 -3.23 20.13
CA VAL A 153 12.95 -2.92 19.46
C VAL A 153 13.72 -1.88 20.26
N LYS A 154 14.95 -2.23 20.66
CA LYS A 154 15.85 -1.29 21.34
C LYS A 154 16.80 -0.67 20.33
N MET A 155 16.79 0.64 20.21
CA MET A 155 17.68 1.40 19.33
C MET A 155 18.60 2.31 20.15
N LYS A 156 19.86 2.41 19.72
CA LYS A 156 20.80 3.38 20.27
C LYS A 156 20.89 4.57 19.34
N PHE A 157 20.71 5.77 19.88
CA PHE A 157 20.88 7.02 19.14
C PHE A 157 22.12 7.74 19.66
N GLN A 158 22.98 8.17 18.73
CA GLN A 158 24.04 9.10 19.10
C GLN A 158 23.42 10.52 19.18
N ARG A 159 23.83 11.27 20.20
CA ARG A 159 23.45 12.69 20.28
C ARG A 159 24.20 13.45 19.20
N ASP A 160 23.52 13.83 18.14
CA ASP A 160 24.06 14.81 17.21
C ASP A 160 24.32 16.11 17.95
N ARG A 161 25.56 16.59 17.89
CA ARG A 161 25.86 17.96 18.31
C ARG A 161 25.31 18.90 17.24
N ARG A 162 24.13 19.48 17.49
CA ARG A 162 23.44 20.42 16.58
C ARG A 162 24.30 21.61 16.15
N ALA A 163 25.47 21.81 16.74
CA ALA A 163 26.44 22.83 16.32
C ALA A 163 26.91 22.68 14.85
N ALA A 164 26.88 21.48 14.28
CA ALA A 164 27.26 21.24 12.89
C ALA A 164 26.24 21.80 11.87
N CYS A 165 25.00 22.05 12.28
CA CYS A 165 23.94 22.55 11.40
C CYS A 165 23.75 24.08 11.45
N ARG A 166 24.57 24.81 12.25
CA ARG A 166 24.45 26.26 12.34
C ARG A 166 25.23 26.95 11.23
N SER A 167 24.61 28.00 10.64
CA SER A 167 25.27 28.82 9.64
C SER A 167 26.51 29.55 10.25
N HIS A 168 27.47 29.88 9.42
CA HIS A 168 28.71 30.56 9.84
C HIS A 168 28.46 31.87 10.64
N ALA A 169 27.35 32.56 10.41
CA ALA A 169 26.93 33.76 11.14
C ALA A 169 26.50 33.45 12.60
N TYR A 170 26.03 32.23 12.89
CA TYR A 170 25.61 31.82 14.22
C TYR A 170 26.79 31.38 15.10
N LEU A 171 27.81 30.77 14.49
CA LEU A 171 29.01 30.32 15.21
C LEU A 171 29.88 31.48 15.73
N ARG A 172 29.76 32.66 15.12
CA ARG A 172 30.50 33.88 15.58
C ARG A 172 29.87 34.56 16.80
N ARG A 173 28.60 34.29 17.12
CA ARG A 173 27.92 34.93 18.28
C ARG A 173 28.11 34.18 19.59
N ASP A 174 28.47 32.91 19.53
CA ASP A 174 28.68 32.07 20.71
C ASP A 174 30.17 31.97 21.10
N ALA A 175 31.06 32.72 20.43
CA ALA A 175 32.51 32.74 20.68
C ALA A 175 33.02 34.02 21.43
N ASN A 176 32.10 34.83 21.97
CA ASN A 176 32.43 35.98 22.84
C ASN A 176 31.89 35.78 24.25
#